data_f0c8798ca068ab6a6b995c37b0a2fe01
#
_entry.id   f0c8798ca068ab6a6b995c37b0a2fe01
#
_cell.length_a   1.000
_cell.length_b   1.000
_cell.length_c   1.000
_cell.angle_alpha   90.00
_cell.angle_beta   90.00
_cell.angle_gamma   90.00
#
_symmetry.space_group_name_H-M   'P 1'
#
loop_
_entity.id
_entity.type
_entity.pdbx_description
1 polymer ?
#
loop_
_entity_poly.entity_id
_entity_poly.type
_entity_poly.pdbx_seq_one_letter_code
_entity_poly.pdbx_strand_id
1 'polypeptide(L)'
;MNEISGILSGATSDLVLRALDAGAVSHAVHAANIANASVEGYRPLRVEFEDQLAAARSALLGRDEAAARGAAAGLEPQVVPDADAKPVQLDREVALMMENSVRYQALLSALGKNGSLLRLAIREGRS
;
A
#
# COMPACT_ATOMS: atom_id res chain seq x y z
N MET A 1 8.90 23.52 11.92
CA MET A 1 9.46 22.86 10.71
C MET A 1 9.97 21.46 11.02
N ASN A 2 10.72 21.25 12.09
CA ASN A 2 11.20 19.92 12.47
C ASN A 2 10.10 18.92 12.84
N GLU A 3 8.98 19.40 13.39
CA GLU A 3 7.84 18.55 13.75
C GLU A 3 7.11 18.03 12.52
N ILE A 4 6.95 18.89 11.50
CA ILE A 4 6.32 18.49 10.23
C ILE A 4 7.21 17.50 9.47
N SER A 5 8.53 17.72 9.48
CA SER A 5 9.50 16.80 8.88
C SER A 5 9.50 15.43 9.57
N GLY A 6 9.38 15.43 10.91
CA GLY A 6 9.30 14.21 11.71
C GLY A 6 8.02 13.42 11.44
N ILE A 7 6.89 14.11 11.35
CA ILE A 7 5.58 13.50 11.02
C ILE A 7 5.60 12.93 9.60
N LEU A 8 6.10 13.70 8.63
CA LEU A 8 6.18 13.28 7.24
C LEU A 8 7.19 12.15 7.02
N SER A 9 8.32 12.15 7.74
CA SER A 9 9.34 11.11 7.58
C SER A 9 9.04 9.83 8.34
N GLY A 10 8.40 9.91 9.53
CA GLY A 10 8.09 8.75 10.36
C GLY A 10 6.81 8.04 9.93
N ALA A 11 5.66 8.66 10.21
CA ALA A 11 4.35 8.04 9.98
C ALA A 11 4.03 7.87 8.49
N THR A 12 4.36 8.87 7.66
CA THR A 12 4.10 8.81 6.21
C THR A 12 4.97 7.75 5.53
N SER A 13 6.25 7.68 5.89
CA SER A 13 7.15 6.66 5.34
C SER A 13 6.74 5.26 5.73
N ASP A 14 6.34 5.05 6.99
CA ASP A 14 5.82 3.77 7.44
C ASP A 14 4.55 3.38 6.70
N LEU A 15 3.65 4.33 6.52
CA LEU A 15 2.41 4.11 5.78
C LEU A 15 2.69 3.74 4.32
N VAL A 16 3.60 4.44 3.66
CA VAL A 16 3.99 4.15 2.28
C VAL A 16 4.64 2.78 2.18
N LEU A 17 5.52 2.41 3.10
CA LEU A 17 6.14 1.08 3.11
C LEU A 17 5.11 -0.03 3.28
N ARG A 18 4.13 0.17 4.18
CA ARG A 18 3.03 -0.79 4.36
C ARG A 18 2.15 -0.88 3.12
N ALA A 19 1.87 0.24 2.47
CA ALA A 19 1.12 0.26 1.22
C ALA A 19 1.87 -0.44 0.08
N LEU A 20 3.20 -0.32 0.03
CA LEU A 20 4.04 -1.05 -0.90
C LEU A 20 4.00 -2.56 -0.64
N ASP A 21 4.06 -2.99 0.62
CA ASP A 21 3.94 -4.39 0.99
C ASP A 21 2.58 -4.95 0.54
N ALA A 22 1.51 -4.21 0.80
CA ALA A 22 0.16 -4.59 0.36
C ALA A 22 0.06 -4.64 -1.17
N GLY A 23 0.71 -3.72 -1.86
CA GLY A 23 0.79 -3.71 -3.32
C GLY A 23 1.51 -4.94 -3.87
N ALA A 24 2.58 -5.37 -3.23
CA ALA A 24 3.30 -6.59 -3.62
C ALA A 24 2.44 -7.85 -3.40
N VAL A 25 1.71 -7.92 -2.28
CA VAL A 25 0.77 -9.01 -2.01
C VAL A 25 -0.36 -9.02 -3.02
N SER A 26 -0.92 -7.85 -3.35
CA SER A 26 -1.97 -7.72 -4.38
C SER A 26 -1.49 -8.19 -5.75
N HIS A 27 -0.25 -7.83 -6.11
CA HIS A 27 0.34 -8.29 -7.38
C HIS A 27 0.40 -9.81 -7.42
N ALA A 28 0.87 -10.45 -6.36
CA ALA A 28 0.96 -11.90 -6.26
C ALA A 28 -0.43 -12.56 -6.32
N VAL A 29 -1.43 -11.96 -5.68
CA VAL A 29 -2.81 -12.46 -5.70
C VAL A 29 -3.41 -12.37 -7.11
N HIS A 30 -3.27 -11.23 -7.78
CA HIS A 30 -3.75 -11.09 -9.17
C HIS A 30 -3.03 -12.06 -10.11
N ALA A 31 -1.73 -12.24 -9.95
CA ALA A 31 -0.95 -13.20 -10.73
C ALA A 31 -1.44 -14.64 -10.50
N ALA A 32 -1.74 -15.00 -9.25
CA ALA A 32 -2.28 -16.32 -8.92
C ALA A 32 -3.68 -16.53 -9.54
N ASN A 33 -4.54 -15.52 -9.46
CA ASN A 33 -5.87 -15.59 -10.06
C ASN A 33 -5.78 -15.77 -11.59
N ILE A 34 -4.88 -15.04 -12.23
CA ILE A 34 -4.65 -15.15 -13.68
C ILE A 34 -4.13 -16.54 -14.03
N ALA A 35 -3.12 -17.02 -13.31
CA ALA A 35 -2.51 -18.32 -13.57
C ALA A 35 -3.48 -19.49 -13.39
N ASN A 36 -4.44 -19.35 -12.50
CA ASN A 36 -5.43 -20.41 -12.19
C ASN A 36 -6.80 -20.16 -12.81
N ALA A 37 -6.92 -19.18 -13.71
CA ALA A 37 -8.21 -18.81 -14.31
C ALA A 37 -8.90 -19.97 -15.03
N SER A 38 -8.14 -20.92 -15.58
CA SER A 38 -8.65 -22.08 -16.30
C SER A 38 -8.78 -23.33 -15.42
N VAL A 39 -8.41 -23.22 -14.14
CA VAL A 39 -8.49 -24.36 -13.21
C VAL A 39 -9.92 -24.48 -12.69
N GLU A 40 -10.54 -25.64 -12.94
CA GLU A 40 -11.89 -25.92 -12.47
C GLU A 40 -11.95 -25.91 -10.94
N GLY A 41 -12.92 -25.20 -10.38
CA GLY A 41 -13.11 -25.12 -8.94
C GLY A 41 -12.18 -24.11 -8.25
N TYR A 42 -11.33 -23.42 -8.98
CA TYR A 42 -10.47 -22.39 -8.38
C TYR A 42 -11.31 -21.23 -7.86
N ARG A 43 -11.07 -20.84 -6.62
CA ARG A 43 -11.69 -19.67 -6.01
C ARG A 43 -10.74 -18.48 -6.09
N PRO A 44 -11.16 -17.38 -6.75
CA PRO A 44 -10.36 -16.16 -6.77
C PRO A 44 -10.04 -15.69 -5.35
N LEU A 45 -8.83 -15.19 -5.18
CA LEU A 45 -8.38 -14.57 -3.94
C LEU A 45 -8.48 -13.06 -4.07
N ARG A 46 -8.62 -12.39 -2.93
CA ARG A 46 -8.56 -10.92 -2.85
C ARG A 46 -7.76 -10.51 -1.62
N VAL A 47 -7.33 -9.28 -1.59
CA VAL A 47 -6.61 -8.71 -0.46
C VAL A 47 -7.53 -7.76 0.30
N GLU A 48 -7.66 -7.98 1.61
CA GLU A 48 -8.33 -7.06 2.52
C GLU A 48 -7.30 -6.10 3.10
N PHE A 49 -7.39 -4.85 2.72
CA PHE A 49 -6.44 -3.83 3.15
C PHE A 49 -7.05 -2.42 3.16
N GLU A 50 -8.05 -2.16 2.30
CA GLU A 50 -8.56 -0.81 2.03
C GLU A 50 -9.14 -0.14 3.28
N ASP A 51 -9.88 -0.86 4.12
CA ASP A 51 -10.48 -0.31 5.33
C ASP A 51 -9.40 0.10 6.33
N GLN A 52 -8.38 -0.72 6.47
CA GLN A 52 -7.23 -0.42 7.34
C GLN A 52 -6.47 0.80 6.83
N LEU A 53 -6.29 0.90 5.51
CA LEU A 53 -5.63 2.02 4.87
C LEU A 53 -6.42 3.32 5.07
N ALA A 54 -7.75 3.27 4.94
CA ALA A 54 -8.61 4.41 5.16
C ALA A 54 -8.52 4.91 6.61
N ALA A 55 -8.51 3.99 7.58
CA ALA A 55 -8.35 4.33 8.99
C ALA A 55 -6.99 4.99 9.27
N ALA A 56 -5.92 4.45 8.69
CA ALA A 56 -4.58 5.01 8.83
C ALA A 56 -4.48 6.40 8.21
N ARG A 57 -5.11 6.59 7.06
CA ARG A 57 -5.17 7.90 6.39
C ARG A 57 -5.91 8.94 7.23
N SER A 58 -7.04 8.57 7.82
CA SER A 58 -7.80 9.43 8.72
C SER A 58 -7.00 9.84 9.95
N ALA A 59 -6.29 8.90 10.56
CA ALA A 59 -5.43 9.18 11.71
C ALA A 59 -4.30 10.16 11.34
N LEU A 60 -3.71 9.99 10.16
CA LEU A 60 -2.66 10.89 9.66
C LEU A 60 -3.20 12.30 9.42
N LEU A 61 -4.38 12.43 8.81
CA LEU A 61 -5.03 13.71 8.55
C LEU A 61 -5.50 14.41 9.84
N GLY A 62 -5.82 13.63 10.87
CA GLY A 62 -6.18 14.14 12.19
C GLY A 62 -5.02 14.70 13.00
N ARG A 63 -3.80 14.63 12.49
CA ARG A 63 -2.58 15.13 13.12
C ARG A 63 -2.27 14.49 14.48
N ASP A 64 -2.80 13.33 14.73
CA ASP A 64 -2.44 12.53 15.90
C ASP A 64 -1.35 11.55 15.50
N GLU A 65 -0.11 11.89 15.82
CA GLU A 65 1.06 11.09 15.45
C GLU A 65 1.03 9.69 16.07
N ALA A 66 0.60 9.59 17.32
CA ALA A 66 0.52 8.30 18.00
C ALA A 66 -0.55 7.41 17.38
N ALA A 67 -1.71 7.97 17.05
CA ALA A 67 -2.78 7.24 16.36
C ALA A 67 -2.37 6.83 14.95
N ALA A 68 -1.67 7.71 14.22
CA ALA A 68 -1.17 7.42 12.87
C ALA A 68 -0.14 6.28 12.89
N ARG A 69 0.79 6.29 13.84
CA ARG A 69 1.78 5.22 14.00
C ARG A 69 1.13 3.89 14.38
N GLY A 70 0.18 3.93 15.29
CA GLY A 70 -0.57 2.74 15.72
C GLY A 70 -1.37 2.14 14.56
N ALA A 71 -2.06 2.98 13.80
CA ALA A 71 -2.82 2.55 12.63
C ALA A 71 -1.89 1.98 11.54
N ALA A 72 -0.77 2.65 11.26
CA ALA A 72 0.20 2.17 10.28
C ALA A 72 0.83 0.84 10.71
N ALA A 73 1.16 0.69 11.99
CA ALA A 73 1.72 -0.55 12.52
C ALA A 73 0.75 -1.73 12.44
N GLY A 74 -0.56 -1.45 12.52
CA GLY A 74 -1.62 -2.46 12.39
C GLY A 74 -1.98 -2.82 10.96
N LEU A 75 -1.40 -2.15 9.97
CA LEU A 75 -1.65 -2.43 8.56
C LEU A 75 -1.01 -3.76 8.16
N GLU A 76 -1.84 -4.76 7.95
CA GLU A 76 -1.41 -6.08 7.51
C GLU A 76 -2.35 -6.58 6.41
N PRO A 77 -1.85 -6.75 5.18
CA PRO A 77 -2.71 -7.24 4.10
C PRO A 77 -3.11 -8.68 4.37
N GLN A 78 -4.41 -8.94 4.33
CA GLN A 78 -4.96 -10.28 4.51
C GLN A 78 -5.42 -10.82 3.17
N VAL A 79 -4.92 -12.01 2.81
CA VAL A 79 -5.36 -12.71 1.61
C VAL A 79 -6.55 -13.60 1.99
N VAL A 80 -7.68 -13.35 1.38
CA VAL A 80 -8.91 -14.09 1.66
C VAL A 80 -9.55 -14.58 0.36
N PRO A 81 -10.30 -15.68 0.39
CA PRO A 81 -11.11 -16.07 -0.76
C PRO A 81 -12.17 -15.00 -1.04
N ASP A 82 -12.45 -14.76 -2.32
CA ASP A 82 -13.53 -13.86 -2.71
C ASP A 82 -14.87 -14.50 -2.34
N ALA A 83 -15.66 -13.79 -1.52
CA ALA A 83 -16.93 -14.30 -1.00
C ALA A 83 -17.98 -14.55 -2.09
N ASP A 84 -17.89 -13.84 -3.21
CA ASP A 84 -18.85 -13.94 -4.31
C ASP A 84 -18.66 -15.19 -5.17
N ALA A 85 -17.60 -15.97 -4.95
CA ALA A 85 -17.34 -17.27 -5.59
C ALA A 85 -17.54 -17.29 -7.12
N LYS A 86 -17.38 -16.15 -7.78
CA LYS A 86 -17.49 -16.05 -9.23
C LYS A 86 -16.21 -16.59 -9.88
N PRO A 87 -16.32 -17.18 -11.08
CA PRO A 87 -15.12 -17.54 -11.83
C PRO A 87 -14.20 -16.34 -12.04
N VAL A 88 -12.91 -16.60 -12.17
CA VAL A 88 -11.94 -15.54 -12.46
C VAL A 88 -12.31 -14.84 -13.77
N GLN A 89 -12.47 -13.52 -13.70
CA GLN A 89 -12.64 -12.69 -14.89
C GLN A 89 -11.26 -12.19 -15.30
N LEU A 90 -10.68 -12.81 -16.31
CA LEU A 90 -9.30 -12.56 -16.72
C LEU A 90 -9.07 -11.10 -17.06
N ASP A 91 -9.98 -10.47 -17.82
CA ASP A 91 -9.88 -9.07 -18.21
C ASP A 91 -9.82 -8.13 -16.99
N ARG A 92 -10.66 -8.42 -16.00
CA ARG A 92 -10.71 -7.65 -14.76
C ARG A 92 -9.44 -7.83 -13.94
N GLU A 93 -8.96 -9.06 -13.82
CA GLU A 93 -7.73 -9.34 -13.06
C GLU A 93 -6.51 -8.66 -13.67
N VAL A 94 -6.40 -8.69 -14.99
CA VAL A 94 -5.31 -7.99 -15.71
C VAL A 94 -5.41 -6.49 -15.49
N ALA A 95 -6.61 -5.91 -15.61
CA ALA A 95 -6.82 -4.48 -15.39
C ALA A 95 -6.46 -4.05 -13.97
N LEU A 96 -6.89 -4.83 -12.97
CA LEU A 96 -6.57 -4.58 -11.56
C LEU A 96 -5.07 -4.72 -11.29
N MET A 97 -4.43 -5.68 -11.91
CA MET A 97 -2.98 -5.88 -11.80
C MET A 97 -2.21 -4.69 -12.37
N MET A 98 -2.63 -4.18 -13.52
CA MET A 98 -2.02 -2.99 -14.14
C MET A 98 -2.23 -1.74 -13.29
N GLU A 99 -3.44 -1.53 -12.79
CA GLU A 99 -3.76 -0.43 -11.87
C GLU A 99 -2.90 -0.48 -10.62
N ASN A 100 -2.77 -1.67 -10.03
CA ASN A 100 -1.91 -1.88 -8.86
C ASN A 100 -0.45 -1.56 -9.16
N SER A 101 0.05 -1.95 -10.34
CA SER A 101 1.43 -1.66 -10.75
C SER A 101 1.69 -0.16 -10.88
N VAL A 102 0.76 0.60 -11.46
CA VAL A 102 0.87 2.05 -11.57
C VAL A 102 0.87 2.70 -10.19
N ARG A 103 -0.03 2.27 -9.31
CA ARG A 103 -0.09 2.77 -7.93
C ARG A 103 1.20 2.47 -7.17
N TYR A 104 1.74 1.26 -7.33
CA TYR A 104 3.00 0.84 -6.72
C TYR A 104 4.16 1.73 -7.17
N GLN A 105 4.27 2.00 -8.46
CA GLN A 105 5.30 2.89 -9.00
C GLN A 105 5.16 4.32 -8.49
N ALA A 106 3.93 4.81 -8.37
CA ALA A 106 3.67 6.13 -7.83
C ALA A 106 4.10 6.24 -6.35
N LEU A 107 3.86 5.19 -5.57
CA LEU A 107 4.29 5.12 -4.16
C LEU A 107 5.81 5.07 -4.05
N LEU A 108 6.49 4.32 -4.91
CA LEU A 108 7.95 4.29 -4.95
C LEU A 108 8.53 5.67 -5.29
N SER A 109 7.95 6.36 -6.25
CA SER A 109 8.36 7.72 -6.62
C SER A 109 8.18 8.69 -5.47
N ALA A 110 7.05 8.62 -4.76
CA ALA A 110 6.78 9.45 -3.60
C ALA A 110 7.79 9.21 -2.48
N LEU A 111 8.11 7.95 -2.22
CA LEU A 111 9.12 7.57 -1.21
C LEU A 111 10.50 8.09 -1.59
N GLY A 112 10.88 7.97 -2.86
CA GLY A 112 12.15 8.48 -3.38
C GLY A 112 12.26 9.99 -3.25
N LYS A 113 11.21 10.73 -3.58
CA LYS A 113 11.17 12.19 -3.44
C LYS A 113 11.29 12.63 -1.98
N ASN A 114 10.59 11.97 -1.06
CA ASN A 114 10.69 12.23 0.37
C ASN A 114 12.12 11.99 0.87
N GLY A 115 12.74 10.91 0.43
CA GLY A 115 14.14 10.62 0.76
C GLY A 115 15.10 11.67 0.24
N SER A 116 14.89 12.16 -0.98
CA SER A 116 15.71 13.22 -1.59
C SER A 116 15.57 14.54 -0.85
N LEU A 117 14.35 14.93 -0.49
CA LEU A 117 14.08 16.13 0.29
C LEU A 117 14.72 16.07 1.66
N LEU A 118 14.67 14.92 2.31
CA LEU A 118 15.31 14.71 3.61
C LEU A 118 16.83 14.83 3.52
N ARG A 119 17.44 14.26 2.49
CA ARG A 119 18.89 14.39 2.23
C ARG A 119 19.29 15.85 2.00
N LEU A 120 18.48 16.59 1.27
CA LEU A 120 18.71 18.01 1.01
C LEU A 120 18.65 18.81 2.32
N ALA A 121 17.65 18.57 3.14
CA ALA A 121 17.51 19.22 4.45
C ALA A 121 18.69 18.91 5.37
N ILE A 122 19.20 17.68 5.37
CA ILE A 122 20.38 17.28 6.14
C ILE A 122 21.63 18.01 5.64
N ARG A 123 21.82 18.16 4.33
CA ARG A 123 22.94 18.89 3.74
C ARG A 123 22.91 20.37 4.11
N GLU A 124 21.75 21.01 4.03
CA GLU A 124 21.59 22.42 4.42
C GLU A 124 21.83 22.64 5.91
N GLY A 125 21.44 21.68 6.74
CA GLY A 125 21.68 21.74 8.18
C GLY A 125 23.14 21.58 8.61
N ARG A 126 24.02 21.13 7.70
CA ARG A 126 25.46 20.95 7.97
C ARG A 126 26.32 22.12 7.50
N SER A 127 25.75 23.05 6.76
CA SER A 127 26.43 24.27 6.36
C SER A 127 26.16 25.41 7.36
#